data_9b37902482a93dc8aa176a087f15b83d
#
_entry.id   9b37902482a93dc8aa176a087f15b83d
#
_cell.length_a   1.000
_cell.length_b   1.000
_cell.length_c   1.000
_cell.angle_alpha   90.00
_cell.angle_beta   90.00
_cell.angle_gamma   90.00
#
_symmetry.space_group_name_H-M   'P 1'
#
loop_
_entity.id
_entity.type
_entity.pdbx_description
1 polymer ?
#
loop_
_entity_poly.entity_id
_entity_poly.type
_entity_poly.pdbx_seq_one_letter_code
_entity_poly.pdbx_strand_id
1 'polypeptide(L)'
;MKKLFLMLVFLCFIGTAYLLIAFNYSYSDGSRAGYIQKFSNKGWVCKTHEGELAMTTVPGLAPVLWQFTVGDDKVASQISQMMGKRLVLHYKEHRYLPTTCFGETAYFVDRVEVTE
;
A
#
# COMPACT_ATOMS: atom_id res chain seq x y z
N MET A 1 -14.76 -30.85 26.55
CA MET A 1 -14.85 -29.40 26.40
C MET A 1 -13.51 -28.68 26.50
N LYS A 2 -12.66 -29.07 27.44
CA LYS A 2 -11.33 -28.45 27.54
C LYS A 2 -10.48 -28.58 26.30
N LYS A 3 -10.52 -29.75 25.65
CA LYS A 3 -9.76 -29.97 24.41
C LYS A 3 -10.23 -29.08 23.27
N LEU A 4 -11.55 -28.85 23.14
CA LEU A 4 -12.10 -27.98 22.14
C LEU A 4 -11.68 -26.53 22.39
N PHE A 5 -11.74 -26.10 23.64
CA PHE A 5 -11.33 -24.74 24.02
C PHE A 5 -9.85 -24.50 23.72
N LEU A 6 -8.99 -25.46 24.08
CA LEU A 6 -7.55 -25.36 23.82
C LEU A 6 -7.27 -25.30 22.31
N MET A 7 -8.02 -26.08 21.51
CA MET A 7 -7.87 -26.07 20.07
C MET A 7 -8.26 -24.71 19.48
N LEU A 8 -9.36 -24.12 19.97
CA LEU A 8 -9.79 -22.80 19.51
C LEU A 8 -8.76 -21.72 19.86
N VAL A 9 -8.21 -21.76 21.08
CA VAL A 9 -7.17 -20.82 21.49
C VAL A 9 -5.94 -20.95 20.60
N PHE A 10 -5.55 -22.19 20.29
CA PHE A 10 -4.40 -22.46 19.43
C PHE A 10 -4.62 -21.93 18.02
N LEU A 11 -5.82 -22.12 17.46
CA LEU A 11 -6.17 -21.61 16.14
C LEU A 11 -6.16 -20.08 16.13
N CYS A 12 -6.68 -19.43 17.17
CA CYS A 12 -6.63 -17.97 17.27
C CYS A 12 -5.20 -17.46 17.34
N PHE A 13 -4.34 -18.18 18.07
CA PHE A 13 -2.93 -17.82 18.18
C PHE A 13 -2.24 -17.91 16.83
N ILE A 14 -2.49 -18.97 16.07
CA ILE A 14 -1.92 -19.16 14.72
C ILE A 14 -2.42 -18.05 13.79
N GLY A 15 -3.72 -17.75 13.81
CA GLY A 15 -4.30 -16.70 12.98
C GLY A 15 -3.71 -15.33 13.29
N THR A 16 -3.54 -15.02 14.56
CA THR A 16 -2.95 -13.75 14.98
C THR A 16 -1.48 -13.67 14.54
N ALA A 17 -0.73 -14.75 14.71
CA ALA A 17 0.67 -14.81 14.26
C ALA A 17 0.77 -14.61 12.75
N TYR A 18 -0.11 -15.24 11.98
CA TYR A 18 -0.13 -15.07 10.52
C TYR A 18 -0.36 -13.61 10.14
N LEU A 19 -1.35 -12.97 10.76
CA LEU A 19 -1.64 -11.56 10.45
C LEU A 19 -0.48 -10.64 10.81
N LEU A 20 0.15 -10.87 11.97
CA LEU A 20 1.29 -10.06 12.37
C LEU A 20 2.45 -10.22 11.39
N ILE A 21 2.73 -11.45 10.97
CA ILE A 21 3.79 -11.70 9.99
C ILE A 21 3.44 -11.08 8.65
N ALA A 22 2.20 -11.22 8.18
CA ALA A 22 1.77 -10.68 6.89
C ALA A 22 1.87 -9.16 6.84
N PHE A 23 1.51 -8.48 7.94
CA PHE A 23 1.61 -7.02 8.01
C PHE A 23 3.03 -6.51 8.14
N ASN A 24 3.89 -7.25 8.84
CA ASN A 24 5.25 -6.79 9.11
C ASN A 24 6.26 -7.30 8.10
N TYR A 25 5.94 -8.37 7.37
CA TYR A 25 6.85 -8.92 6.38
C TYR A 25 6.77 -8.10 5.10
N SER A 26 7.89 -7.52 4.72
CA SER A 26 8.01 -6.80 3.46
C SER A 26 8.73 -7.69 2.46
N TYR A 27 8.02 -8.09 1.39
CA TYR A 27 8.60 -8.92 0.33
C TYR A 27 9.71 -8.16 -0.40
N SER A 28 9.47 -6.87 -0.67
CA SER A 28 10.47 -6.00 -1.23
C SER A 28 10.21 -4.57 -0.78
N ASP A 29 11.24 -3.75 -0.80
CA ASP A 29 11.10 -2.32 -0.59
C ASP A 29 11.89 -1.59 -1.65
N GLY A 30 11.50 -0.35 -1.91
CA GLY A 30 12.15 0.43 -2.93
C GLY A 30 11.53 1.80 -3.06
N SER A 31 11.85 2.47 -4.17
CA SER A 31 11.31 3.79 -4.44
C SER A 31 11.03 3.94 -5.94
N ARG A 32 10.03 4.74 -6.26
CA ARG A 32 9.66 5.05 -7.64
C ARG A 32 9.42 6.55 -7.77
N ALA A 33 9.86 7.12 -8.87
CA ALA A 33 9.75 8.55 -9.13
C ALA A 33 8.77 8.79 -10.28
N GLY A 34 8.02 9.89 -10.18
CA GLY A 34 7.08 10.28 -11.23
C GLY A 34 6.09 11.32 -10.73
N TYR A 35 5.00 11.45 -11.48
CA TYR A 35 3.93 12.39 -11.18
C TYR A 35 2.67 11.63 -10.81
N ILE A 36 1.98 12.09 -9.77
CA ILE A 36 0.71 11.48 -9.36
C ILE A 36 -0.36 11.82 -10.40
N GLN A 37 -0.91 10.82 -11.06
CA GLN A 37 -1.97 10.97 -12.04
C GLN A 37 -3.35 10.95 -11.38
N LYS A 38 -3.49 10.11 -10.37
CA LYS A 38 -4.78 9.90 -9.70
C LYS A 38 -4.51 9.53 -8.25
N PHE A 39 -5.33 10.04 -7.35
CA PHE A 39 -5.26 9.66 -5.95
C PHE A 39 -6.67 9.73 -5.38
N SER A 40 -7.16 8.63 -4.84
CA SER A 40 -8.54 8.55 -4.38
C SER A 40 -8.64 7.66 -3.14
N ASN A 41 -9.74 7.84 -2.40
CA ASN A 41 -10.09 7.00 -1.27
C ASN A 41 -11.18 6.05 -1.75
N LYS A 42 -10.88 4.76 -1.82
CA LYS A 42 -11.75 3.76 -2.44
C LYS A 42 -12.13 2.67 -1.45
N GLY A 43 -13.24 2.03 -1.71
CA GLY A 43 -13.70 0.86 -0.98
C GLY A 43 -15.13 0.98 -0.54
N TRP A 44 -15.75 -0.17 -0.29
CA TRP A 44 -17.13 -0.24 0.20
C TRP A 44 -17.16 -0.16 1.73
N VAL A 45 -16.65 -1.18 2.38
CA VAL A 45 -16.58 -1.26 3.84
C VAL A 45 -15.22 -0.82 4.32
N CYS A 46 -14.18 -1.35 3.68
CA CYS A 46 -12.79 -1.00 3.97
C CYS A 46 -12.34 0.05 2.96
N LYS A 47 -12.14 1.27 3.40
CA LYS A 47 -11.67 2.34 2.52
C LYS A 47 -10.16 2.50 2.64
N THR A 48 -9.50 2.56 1.48
CA THR A 48 -8.05 2.73 1.40
C THR A 48 -7.71 3.82 0.42
N HIS A 49 -6.59 4.48 0.63
CA HIS A 49 -6.09 5.48 -0.31
C HIS A 49 -5.34 4.77 -1.42
N GLU A 50 -5.81 4.94 -2.66
CA GLU A 50 -5.23 4.29 -3.83
C GLU A 50 -4.82 5.36 -4.84
N GLY A 51 -3.67 5.18 -5.46
CA GLY A 51 -3.16 6.14 -6.40
C GLY A 51 -2.47 5.52 -7.59
N GLU A 52 -2.22 6.35 -8.59
CA GLU A 52 -1.47 5.97 -9.79
C GLU A 52 -0.36 6.98 -10.04
N LEU A 53 0.85 6.46 -10.24
CA LEU A 53 2.05 7.27 -10.51
C LEU A 53 2.43 7.09 -11.97
N ALA A 54 2.56 8.20 -12.71
CA ALA A 54 3.05 8.17 -14.07
C ALA A 54 4.57 8.27 -14.05
N MET A 55 5.26 7.22 -14.48
CA MET A 55 6.72 7.13 -14.39
C MET A 55 7.44 7.48 -15.68
N THR A 56 6.78 7.33 -16.83
CA THR A 56 7.41 7.60 -18.13
C THR A 56 7.45 9.10 -18.41
N THR A 57 8.62 9.59 -18.82
CA THR A 57 8.81 10.99 -19.14
C THR A 57 9.26 11.19 -20.61
N VAL A 58 9.23 10.14 -21.43
CA VAL A 58 9.63 10.23 -22.84
C VAL A 58 8.49 10.84 -23.66
N PRO A 59 8.71 11.97 -24.33
CA PRO A 59 7.66 12.57 -25.15
C PRO A 59 7.21 11.65 -26.27
N GLY A 60 5.91 11.61 -26.52
CA GLY A 60 5.32 10.80 -27.58
C GLY A 60 4.97 9.38 -27.18
N LEU A 61 5.36 8.93 -25.99
CA LEU A 61 5.00 7.62 -25.47
C LEU A 61 3.96 7.72 -24.36
N ALA A 62 3.07 6.72 -24.31
CA ALA A 62 2.12 6.63 -23.20
C ALA A 62 2.86 6.43 -21.88
N PRO A 63 2.43 7.08 -20.80
CA PRO A 63 3.09 6.90 -19.53
C PRO A 63 2.91 5.48 -18.98
N VAL A 64 3.94 4.97 -18.31
CA VAL A 64 3.83 3.74 -17.55
C VAL A 64 3.21 4.09 -16.21
N LEU A 65 2.05 3.50 -15.92
CA LEU A 65 1.33 3.77 -14.68
C LEU A 65 1.64 2.68 -13.66
N TRP A 66 1.93 3.12 -12.44
CA TRP A 66 2.17 2.24 -11.31
C TRP A 66 1.12 2.51 -10.26
N GLN A 67 0.37 1.48 -9.89
CA GLN A 67 -0.67 1.57 -8.89
C GLN A 67 -0.11 1.28 -7.51
N PHE A 68 -0.52 2.06 -6.51
CA PHE A 68 -0.03 1.91 -5.15
C PHE A 68 -1.14 2.19 -4.15
N THR A 69 -0.90 1.75 -2.91
CA THR A 69 -1.81 1.95 -1.77
C THR A 69 -1.08 2.76 -0.71
N VAL A 70 -1.82 3.63 -0.01
CA VAL A 70 -1.30 4.39 1.12
C VAL A 70 -2.17 4.06 2.33
N GLY A 71 -1.55 3.43 3.34
CA GLY A 71 -2.25 3.09 4.57
C GLY A 71 -2.18 4.15 5.65
N ASP A 72 -1.24 5.09 5.54
CA ASP A 72 -1.02 6.14 6.53
C ASP A 72 -1.71 7.42 6.08
N ASP A 73 -2.62 7.95 6.90
CA ASP A 73 -3.36 9.16 6.58
C ASP A 73 -2.46 10.38 6.42
N LYS A 74 -1.36 10.45 7.15
CA LYS A 74 -0.42 11.55 7.02
C LYS A 74 0.25 11.55 5.65
N VAL A 75 0.70 10.38 5.20
CA VAL A 75 1.30 10.24 3.88
C VAL A 75 0.28 10.54 2.80
N ALA A 76 -0.96 10.07 2.96
CA ALA A 76 -2.04 10.35 2.02
C ALA A 76 -2.30 11.85 1.90
N SER A 77 -2.32 12.56 3.02
CA SER A 77 -2.50 14.02 3.04
C SER A 77 -1.34 14.72 2.32
N GLN A 78 -0.11 14.29 2.55
CA GLN A 78 1.06 14.85 1.88
C GLN A 78 0.98 14.65 0.38
N ILE A 79 0.60 13.47 -0.08
CA ILE A 79 0.46 13.17 -1.51
C ILE A 79 -0.61 14.06 -2.14
N SER A 80 -1.75 14.23 -1.48
CA SER A 80 -2.83 15.08 -1.98
C SER A 80 -2.38 16.52 -2.20
N GLN A 81 -1.51 17.03 -1.33
CA GLN A 81 -1.00 18.39 -1.43
C GLN A 81 0.11 18.53 -2.48
N MET A 82 0.71 17.42 -2.88
CA MET A 82 1.87 17.42 -3.79
C MET A 82 1.51 16.94 -5.20
N MET A 83 0.22 16.82 -5.52
CA MET A 83 -0.18 16.42 -6.87
C MET A 83 0.27 17.46 -7.89
N GLY A 84 0.75 16.98 -9.03
CA GLY A 84 1.30 17.83 -10.07
C GLY A 84 2.79 18.08 -9.96
N LYS A 85 3.42 17.66 -8.86
CA LYS A 85 4.86 17.78 -8.67
C LYS A 85 5.53 16.43 -8.91
N ARG A 86 6.80 16.46 -9.26
CA ARG A 86 7.56 15.22 -9.37
C ARG A 86 7.92 14.73 -7.99
N LEU A 87 7.54 13.49 -7.70
CA LEU A 87 7.70 12.88 -6.38
C LEU A 87 8.50 11.61 -6.46
N VAL A 88 9.18 11.29 -5.36
CA VAL A 88 9.72 9.96 -5.10
C VAL A 88 8.88 9.33 -4.01
N LEU A 89 8.31 8.17 -4.32
CA LEU A 89 7.50 7.40 -3.38
C LEU A 89 8.31 6.22 -2.89
N HIS A 90 8.47 6.12 -1.58
CA HIS A 90 9.13 4.97 -0.95
C HIS A 90 8.08 3.97 -0.54
N TYR A 91 8.22 2.72 -0.96
CA TYR A 91 7.18 1.72 -0.79
C TYR A 91 7.74 0.42 -0.23
N LYS A 92 6.82 -0.37 0.33
CA LYS A 92 7.06 -1.74 0.73
C LYS A 92 6.01 -2.63 0.06
N GLU A 93 6.44 -3.77 -0.45
CA GLU A 93 5.54 -4.73 -1.07
C GLU A 93 5.16 -5.80 -0.06
N HIS A 94 3.84 -5.96 0.16
CA HIS A 94 3.28 -6.98 1.06
C HIS A 94 2.46 -7.96 0.21
N ARG A 95 2.96 -9.19 0.03
CA ARG A 95 2.33 -10.17 -0.85
C ARG A 95 1.28 -11.04 -0.19
N TYR A 96 1.37 -11.21 1.12
CA TYR A 96 0.62 -12.25 1.81
C TYR A 96 -0.55 -11.70 2.63
N LEU A 97 -1.06 -10.53 2.27
CA LEU A 97 -2.24 -9.98 2.93
C LEU A 97 -3.48 -10.79 2.53
N PRO A 98 -4.32 -11.18 3.50
CA PRO A 98 -5.42 -12.09 3.22
C PRO A 98 -6.64 -11.44 2.56
N THR A 99 -6.70 -10.11 2.50
CA THR A 99 -7.87 -9.42 1.97
C THR A 99 -7.48 -8.04 1.44
N THR A 100 -8.28 -7.52 0.51
CA THR A 100 -8.11 -6.17 -0.04
C THR A 100 -8.57 -5.06 0.91
N CYS A 101 -9.06 -5.39 2.10
CA CYS A 101 -9.39 -4.39 3.10
C CYS A 101 -8.18 -3.57 3.55
N PHE A 102 -6.99 -4.09 3.41
CA PHE A 102 -5.77 -3.39 3.79
C PHE A 102 -5.22 -2.53 2.66
N GLY A 103 -5.58 -2.84 1.43
CA GLY A 103 -5.18 -2.13 0.23
C GLY A 103 -5.49 -2.93 -1.00
N GLU A 104 -5.80 -2.26 -2.10
CA GLU A 104 -6.10 -2.92 -3.37
C GLU A 104 -4.85 -3.40 -4.09
N THR A 105 -3.69 -2.84 -3.75
CA THR A 105 -2.41 -3.24 -4.35
C THR A 105 -1.52 -3.86 -3.28
N ALA A 106 -0.46 -4.53 -3.73
CA ALA A 106 0.55 -5.06 -2.83
C ALA A 106 1.60 -4.02 -2.44
N TYR A 107 1.59 -2.85 -3.07
CA TYR A 107 2.60 -1.81 -2.88
C TYR A 107 2.06 -0.73 -1.94
N PHE A 108 2.66 -0.63 -0.77
CA PHE A 108 2.23 0.31 0.27
C PHE A 108 3.27 1.42 0.40
N VAL A 109 2.88 2.63 0.02
CA VAL A 109 3.75 3.81 0.10
C VAL A 109 3.75 4.31 1.53
N ASP A 110 4.92 4.39 2.13
CA ASP A 110 5.07 4.84 3.52
C ASP A 110 5.79 6.16 3.66
N ARG A 111 6.37 6.69 2.58
CA ARG A 111 7.06 7.99 2.61
C ARG A 111 7.05 8.61 1.22
N VAL A 112 6.94 9.93 1.17
CA VAL A 112 6.95 10.70 -0.08
C VAL A 112 7.92 11.86 0.04
N GLU A 113 8.65 12.14 -1.05
CA GLU A 113 9.57 13.26 -1.13
C GLU A 113 9.39 13.97 -2.46
N VAL A 114 9.55 15.30 -2.46
CA VAL A 114 9.56 16.11 -3.68
C VAL A 114 10.98 16.17 -4.22
N THR A 115 11.14 15.92 -5.53
CA THR A 115 12.47 15.80 -6.16
C THR A 115 12.81 16.94 -7.10
N GLU A 116 12.16 18.04 -7.03
CA GLU A 116 12.53 19.18 -7.88
C GLU A 116 13.80 19.87 -7.41
#